data_20ccce60115b787a7f5040a565f1943e
#
_entry.id   20ccce60115b787a7f5040a565f1943e
#
_cell.length_a   1.000
_cell.length_b   1.000
_cell.length_c   1.000
_cell.angle_alpha   90.00
_cell.angle_beta   90.00
_cell.angle_gamma   90.00
#
_symmetry.space_group_name_H-M   'P 1'
#
loop_
_entity.id
_entity.type
_entity.pdbx_description
1 polymer ?
#
loop_
_entity_poly.entity_id
_entity_poly.type
_entity_poly.pdbx_seq_one_letter_code
_entity_poly.pdbx_strand_id
1 'polypeptide(L)'
;MATIQEIKELALNAARGTAPENYSVENVNDALRDELNAMCSSINEFRRNQYDIFEIIIETADEIVPKKVIDYVGIFAEVKTVGNGQKAMFKRKLGKNRAKKFLTQVGLSGVYETFRLDTETFTVEAHAVGGAGTIDFDRMLDGSENMSDIMDIITEGLTDSVFYEIQKALIAAYGAAGVPAANRKEGNNFVPKDMQDLVNVVRSYGTSAVIFACPEFVAAMGPDQIGDPSYKAVYSPKDIEDIANTGYIKMFRGTPIIQMPQSFIDENNDKTAMNPQYAFVLPAGGEKVVKVVLEGPTQMWMRDNRDQSMEINAYKKMGAAILTYHNWGIYKNKSISDTSASLYSF
;
A
#
# COMPACT_ATOMS: atom_id res chain seq x y z
N MET A 1 4.47 34.96 13.19
CA MET A 1 4.97 33.76 12.51
C MET A 1 5.21 32.69 13.58
N ALA A 2 4.60 31.57 13.41
CA ALA A 2 4.87 30.39 14.24
C ALA A 2 6.34 29.98 14.07
N THR A 3 6.88 29.25 15.02
CA THR A 3 8.21 28.65 14.89
C THR A 3 8.13 27.48 13.88
N ILE A 4 9.23 27.15 13.20
CA ILE A 4 9.30 26.03 12.26
C ILE A 4 8.78 24.73 12.92
N GLN A 5 9.06 24.56 14.21
CA GLN A 5 8.62 23.37 14.96
C GLN A 5 7.10 23.34 15.18
N GLU A 6 6.47 24.49 15.42
CA GLU A 6 5.01 24.59 15.50
C GLU A 6 4.34 24.34 14.15
N ILE A 7 4.93 24.81 13.05
CA ILE A 7 4.43 24.56 11.70
C ILE A 7 4.56 23.06 11.34
N LYS A 8 5.65 22.40 11.74
CA LYS A 8 5.81 20.93 11.58
C LYS A 8 4.74 20.16 12.35
N GLU A 9 4.44 20.55 13.58
CA GLU A 9 3.37 19.93 14.37
C GLU A 9 1.99 20.14 13.72
N LEU A 10 1.73 21.33 13.18
CA LEU A 10 0.51 21.60 12.41
C LEU A 10 0.44 20.72 11.16
N ALA A 11 1.52 20.59 10.39
CA ALA A 11 1.58 19.77 9.20
C ALA A 11 1.35 18.28 9.53
N LEU A 12 1.93 17.77 10.60
CA LEU A 12 1.70 16.39 11.06
C LEU A 12 0.25 16.17 11.51
N ASN A 13 -0.36 17.12 12.22
CA ASN A 13 -1.74 17.04 12.65
C ASN A 13 -2.71 17.10 11.46
N ALA A 14 -2.48 18.01 10.51
CA ALA A 14 -3.24 18.11 9.27
C ALA A 14 -3.20 16.78 8.49
N ALA A 15 -2.02 16.24 8.23
CA ALA A 15 -1.82 15.02 7.47
C ALA A 15 -2.35 13.74 8.19
N ARG A 16 -2.49 13.78 9.52
CA ARG A 16 -3.13 12.71 10.31
C ARG A 16 -4.65 12.87 10.40
N GLY A 17 -5.22 14.00 9.99
CA GLY A 17 -6.61 14.34 10.19
C GLY A 17 -6.98 14.46 11.68
N THR A 18 -6.03 14.87 12.53
CA THR A 18 -6.23 15.05 13.97
C THR A 18 -6.14 16.52 14.33
N ALA A 19 -6.93 16.94 15.30
CA ALA A 19 -6.87 18.30 15.83
C ALA A 19 -6.59 18.27 17.34
N PRO A 20 -5.80 19.23 17.88
CA PRO A 20 -5.67 19.43 19.31
C PRO A 20 -7.02 19.72 19.97
N GLU A 21 -7.09 19.54 21.29
CA GLU A 21 -8.29 19.89 22.05
C GLU A 21 -8.70 21.35 21.77
N ASN A 22 -9.98 21.54 21.42
CA ASN A 22 -10.61 22.83 21.05
C ASN A 22 -10.36 23.33 19.62
N TYR A 23 -9.73 22.56 18.75
CA TYR A 23 -9.58 22.91 17.32
C TYR A 23 -10.31 21.88 16.44
N SER A 24 -10.82 22.31 15.28
CA SER A 24 -11.29 21.41 14.25
C SER A 24 -10.15 21.08 13.28
N VAL A 25 -10.25 19.95 12.57
CA VAL A 25 -9.27 19.60 11.52
C VAL A 25 -9.20 20.65 10.42
N GLU A 26 -10.34 21.28 10.10
CA GLU A 26 -10.44 22.37 9.14
C GLU A 26 -9.62 23.58 9.60
N ASN A 27 -9.73 23.98 10.88
CA ASN A 27 -8.93 25.06 11.44
C ASN A 27 -7.42 24.77 11.43
N VAL A 28 -7.02 23.51 11.60
CA VAL A 28 -5.60 23.11 11.53
C VAL A 28 -5.07 23.23 10.10
N ASN A 29 -5.87 22.80 9.11
CA ASN A 29 -5.51 22.94 7.69
C ASN A 29 -5.42 24.39 7.26
N ASP A 30 -6.37 25.22 7.68
CA ASP A 30 -6.36 26.65 7.38
C ASP A 30 -5.14 27.36 8.03
N ALA A 31 -4.85 27.04 9.29
CA ALA A 31 -3.68 27.59 9.98
C ALA A 31 -2.35 27.15 9.31
N LEU A 32 -2.25 25.90 8.88
CA LEU A 32 -1.09 25.41 8.13
C LEU A 32 -0.92 26.15 6.80
N ARG A 33 -2.03 26.31 6.06
CA ARG A 33 -2.04 27.05 4.79
C ARG A 33 -1.60 28.49 4.98
N ASP A 34 -2.12 29.16 5.99
CA ASP A 34 -1.80 30.55 6.27
C ASP A 34 -0.33 30.75 6.63
N GLU A 35 0.25 29.88 7.47
CA GLU A 35 1.67 29.94 7.83
C GLU A 35 2.58 29.61 6.65
N LEU A 36 2.27 28.60 5.84
CA LEU A 36 3.04 28.28 4.64
C LEU A 36 2.96 29.39 3.59
N ASN A 37 1.77 30.00 3.39
CA ASN A 37 1.61 31.14 2.50
C ASN A 37 2.36 32.37 3.00
N ALA A 38 2.44 32.57 4.31
CA ALA A 38 3.24 33.67 4.89
C ALA A 38 4.75 33.45 4.61
N MET A 39 5.24 32.21 4.63
CA MET A 39 6.63 31.89 4.24
C MET A 39 6.89 32.07 2.75
N CYS A 40 5.84 32.05 1.92
CA CYS A 40 5.88 32.18 0.47
C CYS A 40 5.37 33.55 -0.03
N SER A 41 5.21 34.56 0.83
CA SER A 41 4.58 35.84 0.53
C SER A 41 5.27 36.66 -0.57
N SER A 42 6.51 36.35 -0.93
CA SER A 42 7.25 36.88 -2.06
C SER A 42 8.29 35.89 -2.54
N ILE A 43 8.76 36.04 -3.80
CA ILE A 43 9.82 35.19 -4.35
C ILE A 43 11.11 35.24 -3.50
N ASN A 44 11.41 36.38 -2.88
CA ASN A 44 12.56 36.53 -2.02
C ASN A 44 12.37 35.81 -0.68
N GLU A 45 11.18 35.89 -0.08
CA GLU A 45 10.84 35.16 1.14
C GLU A 45 10.80 33.65 0.89
N PHE A 46 10.19 33.20 -0.21
CA PHE A 46 10.21 31.79 -0.60
C PHE A 46 11.65 31.28 -0.73
N ARG A 47 12.54 31.99 -1.45
CA ARG A 47 13.94 31.58 -1.60
C ARG A 47 14.73 31.56 -0.28
N ARG A 48 14.35 32.38 0.67
CA ARG A 48 14.94 32.33 2.01
C ARG A 48 14.46 31.13 2.81
N ASN A 49 13.18 30.84 2.73
CA ASN A 49 12.50 29.82 3.54
C ASN A 49 12.42 28.46 2.86
N GLN A 50 12.89 28.34 1.60
CA GLN A 50 12.73 27.10 0.80
C GLN A 50 13.23 25.83 1.50
N TYR A 51 14.36 25.92 2.21
CA TYR A 51 14.90 24.74 2.91
C TYR A 51 14.05 24.38 4.12
N ASP A 52 13.50 25.35 4.82
CA ASP A 52 12.61 25.13 5.95
C ASP A 52 11.28 24.55 5.49
N ILE A 53 10.73 25.02 4.38
CA ILE A 53 9.52 24.48 3.76
C ILE A 53 9.75 23.01 3.32
N PHE A 54 10.86 22.73 2.65
CA PHE A 54 11.18 21.37 2.23
C PHE A 54 11.41 20.44 3.43
N GLU A 55 12.03 20.94 4.50
CA GLU A 55 12.21 20.17 5.73
C GLU A 55 10.86 19.80 6.35
N ILE A 56 9.89 20.73 6.40
CA ILE A 56 8.53 20.47 6.86
C ILE A 56 7.86 19.37 6.02
N ILE A 57 7.92 19.48 4.68
CA ILE A 57 7.30 18.51 3.77
C ILE A 57 7.96 17.13 3.90
N ILE A 58 9.29 17.08 3.92
CA ILE A 58 10.07 15.83 4.04
C ILE A 58 9.74 15.12 5.36
N GLU A 59 9.79 15.82 6.48
CA GLU A 59 9.51 15.21 7.79
C GLU A 59 8.06 14.73 7.88
N THR A 60 7.11 15.50 7.34
CA THR A 60 5.71 15.10 7.29
C THR A 60 5.53 13.86 6.45
N ALA A 61 6.08 13.81 5.24
CA ALA A 61 6.01 12.64 4.37
C ALA A 61 6.69 11.41 5.00
N ASP A 62 7.86 11.60 5.61
CA ASP A 62 8.63 10.50 6.23
C ASP A 62 7.95 9.91 7.47
N GLU A 63 7.12 10.68 8.16
CA GLU A 63 6.33 10.18 9.29
C GLU A 63 5.00 9.55 8.83
N ILE A 64 4.32 10.17 7.88
CA ILE A 64 2.96 9.78 7.48
C ILE A 64 2.96 8.57 6.55
N VAL A 65 3.83 8.56 5.52
CA VAL A 65 3.85 7.46 4.53
C VAL A 65 4.07 6.09 5.18
N PRO A 66 5.08 5.87 6.05
CA PRO A 66 5.24 4.58 6.72
C PRO A 66 4.05 4.21 7.59
N LYS A 67 3.41 5.17 8.28
CA LYS A 67 2.25 4.92 9.13
C LYS A 67 1.04 4.50 8.30
N LYS A 68 0.68 5.28 7.27
CA LYS A 68 -0.42 4.93 6.35
C LYS A 68 -0.21 3.55 5.74
N VAL A 69 0.99 3.25 5.25
CA VAL A 69 1.32 1.92 4.70
C VAL A 69 1.18 0.82 5.74
N ILE A 70 1.66 1.01 6.97
CA ILE A 70 1.54 0.01 8.04
C ILE A 70 0.08 -0.22 8.42
N ASP A 71 -0.73 0.82 8.49
CA ASP A 71 -2.15 0.72 8.85
C ASP A 71 -2.93 -0.13 7.83
N TYR A 72 -2.65 0.01 6.54
CA TYR A 72 -3.31 -0.77 5.49
C TYR A 72 -2.74 -2.18 5.33
N VAL A 73 -1.42 -2.31 5.21
CA VAL A 73 -0.79 -3.59 4.83
C VAL A 73 -0.13 -4.31 6.00
N GLY A 74 -0.01 -3.67 7.16
CA GLY A 74 0.68 -4.22 8.32
C GLY A 74 0.13 -5.55 8.84
N ILE A 75 -1.08 -5.93 8.44
CA ILE A 75 -1.65 -7.23 8.78
C ILE A 75 -0.90 -8.37 8.07
N PHE A 76 -0.55 -8.21 6.79
CA PHE A 76 0.06 -9.24 5.95
C PHE A 76 1.47 -8.87 5.45
N ALA A 77 1.88 -7.61 5.56
CA ALA A 77 3.20 -7.14 5.16
C ALA A 77 4.07 -6.72 6.36
N GLU A 78 5.36 -6.95 6.25
CA GLU A 78 6.37 -6.43 7.16
C GLU A 78 7.06 -5.25 6.50
N VAL A 79 6.85 -4.06 7.07
CA VAL A 79 7.45 -2.81 6.59
C VAL A 79 8.69 -2.52 7.42
N LYS A 80 9.82 -2.28 6.78
CA LYS A 80 11.06 -1.84 7.41
C LYS A 80 11.54 -0.53 6.81
N THR A 81 11.81 0.44 7.68
CA THR A 81 12.53 1.65 7.31
C THR A 81 14.00 1.46 7.66
N VAL A 82 14.89 1.74 6.73
CA VAL A 82 16.35 1.62 6.90
C VAL A 82 17.03 2.92 6.49
N GLY A 83 18.23 3.17 7.03
CA GLY A 83 19.00 4.35 6.65
C GLY A 83 19.46 4.31 5.19
N ASN A 84 19.82 5.47 4.64
CA ASN A 84 20.29 5.59 3.27
C ASN A 84 21.55 4.74 3.03
N GLY A 85 21.53 3.91 1.98
CA GLY A 85 22.61 2.97 1.67
C GLY A 85 22.62 1.68 2.51
N GLN A 86 21.69 1.52 3.45
CA GLN A 86 21.59 0.30 4.25
C GLN A 86 20.63 -0.70 3.56
N LYS A 87 21.04 -1.97 3.52
CA LYS A 87 20.18 -3.03 2.99
C LYS A 87 19.31 -3.63 4.10
N ALA A 88 18.00 -3.62 3.91
CA ALA A 88 17.09 -4.28 4.82
C ALA A 88 17.23 -5.80 4.70
N MET A 89 17.60 -6.44 5.78
CA MET A 89 17.68 -7.90 5.87
C MET A 89 16.40 -8.48 6.47
N PHE A 90 15.83 -9.46 5.80
CA PHE A 90 14.69 -10.23 6.26
C PHE A 90 15.11 -11.68 6.50
N LYS A 91 14.50 -12.30 7.51
CA LYS A 91 14.77 -13.70 7.84
C LYS A 91 13.60 -14.56 7.43
N ARG A 92 13.86 -15.62 6.69
CA ARG A 92 12.92 -16.66 6.33
C ARG A 92 13.23 -17.93 7.12
N LYS A 93 12.22 -18.45 7.79
CA LYS A 93 12.32 -19.73 8.51
C LYS A 93 11.90 -20.85 7.57
N LEU A 94 12.86 -21.62 7.07
CA LEU A 94 12.63 -22.67 6.06
C LEU A 94 11.87 -23.90 6.59
N GLY A 95 11.72 -24.04 7.89
CA GLY A 95 11.15 -25.26 8.51
C GLY A 95 9.66 -25.24 8.81
N LYS A 96 9.02 -24.04 8.81
CA LYS A 96 7.65 -23.90 9.32
C LYS A 96 6.60 -24.70 8.52
N ASN A 97 6.78 -24.82 7.20
CA ASN A 97 5.89 -25.61 6.34
C ASN A 97 6.16 -27.11 6.41
N ARG A 98 7.29 -27.52 6.97
CA ARG A 98 7.67 -28.91 7.19
C ARG A 98 7.42 -29.36 8.63
N ALA A 99 6.90 -28.49 9.50
CA ALA A 99 6.69 -28.83 10.92
C ALA A 99 5.78 -30.05 11.13
N LYS A 100 4.85 -30.33 10.20
CA LYS A 100 4.05 -31.56 10.22
C LYS A 100 4.86 -32.83 9.93
N LYS A 101 6.02 -32.70 9.24
CA LYS A 101 6.95 -33.80 9.01
C LYS A 101 7.91 -34.03 10.19
N PHE A 102 7.88 -33.11 11.17
CA PHE A 102 8.66 -33.27 12.40
C PHE A 102 8.12 -34.36 13.32
N LEU A 103 6.83 -34.68 13.17
CA LEU A 103 6.19 -35.73 13.94
C LEU A 103 6.26 -37.03 13.14
N THR A 104 7.20 -37.92 13.48
CA THR A 104 7.28 -39.29 13.01
C THR A 104 6.73 -40.24 14.08
N GLN A 105 5.88 -41.17 13.65
CA GLN A 105 5.43 -42.23 14.55
C GLN A 105 6.53 -43.28 14.60
N VAL A 106 7.13 -43.46 15.76
CA VAL A 106 8.24 -44.37 15.96
C VAL A 106 7.83 -45.45 16.98
N GLY A 107 8.19 -46.69 16.76
CA GLY A 107 8.01 -47.75 17.76
C GLY A 107 8.89 -47.50 18.99
N LEU A 108 8.57 -48.19 20.11
CA LEU A 108 9.21 -47.98 21.42
C LEU A 108 10.75 -48.07 21.44
N SER A 109 11.37 -48.67 20.41
CA SER A 109 12.85 -48.77 20.25
C SER A 109 13.37 -48.08 18.98
N GLY A 110 12.56 -47.25 18.33
CA GLY A 110 12.95 -46.59 17.08
C GLY A 110 13.72 -45.30 17.30
N VAL A 111 14.52 -44.89 16.30
CA VAL A 111 15.26 -43.66 16.27
C VAL A 111 14.44 -42.58 15.56
N TYR A 112 14.31 -41.42 16.16
CA TYR A 112 13.64 -40.25 15.56
C TYR A 112 14.49 -39.65 14.44
N GLU A 113 13.87 -39.29 13.33
CA GLU A 113 14.52 -38.44 12.33
C GLU A 113 14.73 -37.04 12.89
N THR A 114 15.94 -36.53 12.80
CA THR A 114 16.27 -35.18 13.23
C THR A 114 16.14 -34.21 12.05
N PHE A 115 15.36 -33.14 12.25
CA PHE A 115 15.21 -32.07 11.28
C PHE A 115 15.97 -30.83 11.74
N ARG A 116 16.69 -30.20 10.83
CA ARG A 116 17.34 -28.92 11.07
C ARG A 116 16.42 -27.77 10.68
N LEU A 117 16.24 -26.81 11.57
CA LEU A 117 15.58 -25.54 11.27
C LEU A 117 16.63 -24.60 10.67
N ASP A 118 16.59 -24.47 9.35
CA ASP A 118 17.44 -23.52 8.65
C ASP A 118 16.75 -22.17 8.56
N THR A 119 17.52 -21.10 8.78
CA THR A 119 17.08 -19.72 8.56
C THR A 119 17.87 -19.14 7.40
N GLU A 120 17.18 -18.68 6.41
CA GLU A 120 17.73 -17.99 5.27
C GLU A 120 17.52 -16.49 5.43
N THR A 121 18.53 -15.70 5.12
CA THR A 121 18.42 -14.24 5.07
C THR A 121 18.42 -13.77 3.63
N PHE A 122 17.54 -12.84 3.31
CA PHE A 122 17.51 -12.20 2.00
C PHE A 122 17.35 -10.69 2.16
N THR A 123 17.81 -9.96 1.16
CA THR A 123 17.70 -8.52 1.08
C THR A 123 16.68 -8.14 0.02
N VAL A 124 15.93 -7.08 0.28
CA VAL A 124 15.06 -6.46 -0.70
C VAL A 124 15.78 -5.24 -1.26
N GLU A 125 15.86 -5.15 -2.56
CA GLU A 125 16.44 -3.99 -3.23
C GLU A 125 15.40 -2.88 -3.31
N ALA A 126 15.83 -1.68 -2.92
CA ALA A 126 15.05 -0.46 -3.03
C ALA A 126 15.48 0.30 -4.29
N HIS A 127 14.51 0.86 -5.00
CA HIS A 127 14.73 1.75 -6.13
C HIS A 127 14.07 3.10 -5.86
N ALA A 128 14.56 4.14 -6.51
CA ALA A 128 14.01 5.48 -6.33
C ALA A 128 12.68 5.60 -7.08
N VAL A 129 11.67 6.05 -6.37
CA VAL A 129 10.34 6.39 -6.90
C VAL A 129 10.04 7.82 -6.49
N GLY A 130 9.64 8.63 -7.43
CA GLY A 130 9.35 10.04 -7.19
C GLY A 130 8.73 10.71 -8.40
N GLY A 131 8.45 11.98 -8.24
CA GLY A 131 7.88 12.81 -9.28
C GLY A 131 8.44 14.23 -9.25
N ALA A 132 8.15 14.97 -10.29
CA ALA A 132 8.45 16.39 -10.41
C ALA A 132 7.15 17.15 -10.70
N GLY A 133 6.98 18.27 -10.01
CA GLY A 133 5.90 19.22 -10.24
C GLY A 133 6.46 20.57 -10.60
N THR A 134 5.84 21.26 -11.55
CA THR A 134 6.16 22.65 -11.87
C THR A 134 5.23 23.58 -11.12
N ILE A 135 5.77 24.56 -10.44
CA ILE A 135 5.02 25.58 -9.71
C ILE A 135 5.18 26.92 -10.45
N ASP A 136 4.07 27.55 -10.68
CA ASP A 136 4.03 28.94 -11.13
C ASP A 136 3.90 29.85 -9.90
N PHE A 137 4.93 30.66 -9.68
CA PHE A 137 4.99 31.52 -8.52
C PHE A 137 3.85 32.57 -8.51
N ASP A 138 3.43 33.06 -9.66
CA ASP A 138 2.32 34.03 -9.76
C ASP A 138 1.00 33.39 -9.28
N ARG A 139 0.78 32.11 -9.55
CA ARG A 139 -0.39 31.36 -9.05
C ARG A 139 -0.33 31.06 -7.56
N MET A 140 0.88 30.92 -7.02
CA MET A 140 1.06 30.78 -5.57
C MET A 140 0.78 32.11 -4.86
N LEU A 141 1.15 33.27 -5.46
CA LEU A 141 0.86 34.57 -4.90
C LEU A 141 -0.62 34.98 -4.98
N ASP A 142 -1.35 34.53 -6.01
CA ASP A 142 -2.78 34.79 -6.13
C ASP A 142 -3.65 33.81 -5.32
N GLY A 143 -3.02 32.80 -4.69
CA GLY A 143 -3.67 31.82 -3.83
C GLY A 143 -4.35 30.67 -4.59
N SER A 144 -4.15 30.56 -5.90
CA SER A 144 -4.68 29.44 -6.70
C SER A 144 -3.88 28.15 -6.55
N GLU A 145 -2.62 28.25 -6.15
CA GLU A 145 -1.77 27.13 -5.77
C GLU A 145 -1.24 27.32 -4.34
N ASN A 146 -1.25 26.27 -3.53
CA ASN A 146 -0.79 26.30 -2.15
C ASN A 146 0.28 25.26 -1.90
N MET A 147 1.23 25.57 -1.03
CA MET A 147 2.30 24.62 -0.68
C MET A 147 1.78 23.40 0.11
N SER A 148 0.67 23.55 0.85
CA SER A 148 0.00 22.43 1.52
C SER A 148 -0.54 21.40 0.53
N ASP A 149 -1.12 21.84 -0.59
CA ASP A 149 -1.66 20.94 -1.61
C ASP A 149 -0.54 20.10 -2.26
N ILE A 150 0.63 20.72 -2.44
CA ILE A 150 1.82 20.02 -2.95
C ILE A 150 2.32 18.96 -1.96
N MET A 151 2.31 19.27 -0.67
CA MET A 151 2.67 18.32 0.38
C MET A 151 1.73 17.09 0.37
N ASP A 152 0.42 17.34 0.22
CA ASP A 152 -0.57 16.27 0.16
C ASP A 152 -0.40 15.40 -1.08
N ILE A 153 -0.21 16.00 -2.26
CA ILE A 153 0.06 15.30 -3.52
C ILE A 153 1.31 14.41 -3.42
N ILE A 154 2.39 14.93 -2.84
CA ILE A 154 3.64 14.16 -2.65
C ILE A 154 3.39 12.99 -1.70
N THR A 155 2.70 13.21 -0.58
CA THR A 155 2.44 12.18 0.42
C THR A 155 1.52 11.08 -0.12
N GLU A 156 0.48 11.45 -0.85
CA GLU A 156 -0.43 10.50 -1.50
C GLU A 156 0.27 9.72 -2.61
N GLY A 157 0.98 10.41 -3.50
CA GLY A 157 1.72 9.78 -4.59
C GLY A 157 2.78 8.79 -4.11
N LEU A 158 3.51 9.10 -3.04
CA LEU A 158 4.45 8.16 -2.42
C LEU A 158 3.73 6.96 -1.78
N THR A 159 2.57 7.17 -1.17
CA THR A 159 1.77 6.09 -0.59
C THR A 159 1.25 5.16 -1.68
N ASP A 160 0.66 5.69 -2.75
CA ASP A 160 0.16 4.92 -3.89
C ASP A 160 1.28 4.12 -4.56
N SER A 161 2.47 4.70 -4.66
CA SER A 161 3.64 4.01 -5.20
C SER A 161 4.03 2.77 -4.40
N VAL A 162 3.91 2.80 -3.07
CA VAL A 162 4.17 1.61 -2.23
C VAL A 162 3.14 0.51 -2.51
N PHE A 163 1.86 0.84 -2.63
CA PHE A 163 0.82 -0.13 -2.98
C PHE A 163 1.03 -0.71 -4.37
N TYR A 164 1.39 0.12 -5.33
CA TYR A 164 1.71 -0.30 -6.69
C TYR A 164 2.87 -1.31 -6.71
N GLU A 165 3.96 -1.03 -6.00
CA GLU A 165 5.10 -1.95 -5.90
C GLU A 165 4.73 -3.28 -5.21
N ILE A 166 3.87 -3.24 -4.19
CA ILE A 166 3.35 -4.46 -3.55
C ILE A 166 2.55 -5.28 -4.56
N GLN A 167 1.62 -4.66 -5.27
CA GLN A 167 0.80 -5.38 -6.26
C GLN A 167 1.65 -5.93 -7.40
N LYS A 168 2.58 -5.14 -7.91
CA LYS A 168 3.53 -5.55 -8.97
C LYS A 168 4.35 -6.77 -8.55
N ALA A 169 4.87 -6.79 -7.32
CA ALA A 169 5.58 -7.93 -6.78
C ALA A 169 4.69 -9.18 -6.67
N LEU A 170 3.43 -9.02 -6.25
CA LEU A 170 2.46 -10.10 -6.15
C LEU A 170 2.07 -10.66 -7.52
N ILE A 171 1.84 -9.81 -8.52
CA ILE A 171 1.52 -10.21 -9.90
C ILE A 171 2.74 -10.89 -10.55
N ALA A 172 3.95 -10.35 -10.37
CA ALA A 172 5.17 -10.97 -10.87
C ALA A 172 5.34 -12.40 -10.33
N ALA A 173 4.98 -12.62 -9.07
CA ALA A 173 5.01 -13.96 -8.48
C ALA A 173 3.95 -14.91 -9.06
N TYR A 174 2.86 -14.43 -9.65
CA TYR A 174 1.86 -15.28 -10.31
C TYR A 174 2.47 -16.14 -11.42
N GLY A 175 3.39 -15.57 -12.20
CA GLY A 175 4.11 -16.27 -13.27
C GLY A 175 5.30 -17.12 -12.80
N ALA A 176 5.69 -17.00 -11.53
CA ALA A 176 6.89 -17.68 -11.03
C ALA A 176 6.71 -19.20 -10.93
N ALA A 177 7.73 -19.95 -11.36
CA ALA A 177 7.71 -21.42 -11.39
C ALA A 177 7.55 -22.08 -10.01
N GLY A 178 7.83 -21.36 -8.92
CA GLY A 178 7.76 -21.85 -7.55
C GLY A 178 6.36 -21.82 -6.91
N VAL A 179 5.37 -21.17 -7.53
CA VAL A 179 4.01 -21.08 -6.97
C VAL A 179 3.21 -22.33 -7.30
N PRO A 180 2.72 -23.10 -6.31
CA PRO A 180 1.92 -24.28 -6.56
C PRO A 180 0.64 -23.99 -7.34
N ALA A 181 0.19 -24.94 -8.17
CA ALA A 181 -1.05 -24.79 -8.94
C ALA A 181 -2.29 -24.56 -8.05
N ALA A 182 -2.31 -25.16 -6.85
CA ALA A 182 -3.38 -24.96 -5.88
C ALA A 182 -3.50 -23.53 -5.36
N ASN A 183 -2.43 -22.75 -5.45
CA ASN A 183 -2.36 -21.35 -4.99
C ASN A 183 -2.75 -20.35 -6.08
N ARG A 184 -3.03 -20.84 -7.30
CA ARG A 184 -3.41 -20.02 -8.45
C ARG A 184 -4.77 -20.45 -8.94
N LYS A 185 -5.69 -19.49 -9.04
CA LYS A 185 -7.01 -19.68 -9.64
C LYS A 185 -7.24 -18.63 -10.70
N GLU A 186 -7.91 -19.04 -11.76
CA GLU A 186 -8.24 -18.16 -12.86
C GLU A 186 -9.62 -18.52 -13.37
N GLY A 187 -10.45 -17.53 -13.64
CA GLY A 187 -11.80 -17.71 -14.14
C GLY A 187 -12.23 -16.61 -15.08
N ASN A 188 -13.20 -16.90 -15.94
CA ASN A 188 -13.85 -15.86 -16.77
C ASN A 188 -14.91 -15.08 -15.99
N ASN A 189 -15.32 -15.57 -14.81
CA ASN A 189 -16.18 -14.92 -13.84
C ASN A 189 -15.67 -15.26 -12.45
N PHE A 190 -16.10 -14.50 -11.45
CA PHE A 190 -15.81 -14.83 -10.06
C PHE A 190 -16.51 -16.14 -9.65
N VAL A 191 -15.76 -17.09 -9.12
CA VAL A 191 -16.26 -18.36 -8.59
C VAL A 191 -15.98 -18.43 -7.10
N PRO A 192 -17.02 -18.34 -6.23
CA PRO A 192 -16.84 -18.31 -4.77
C PRO A 192 -16.12 -19.55 -4.21
N LYS A 193 -16.28 -20.71 -4.86
CA LYS A 193 -15.60 -21.95 -4.47
C LYS A 193 -14.08 -21.82 -4.65
N ASP A 194 -13.63 -21.29 -5.77
CA ASP A 194 -12.20 -21.14 -6.06
C ASP A 194 -11.53 -20.18 -5.09
N MET A 195 -12.21 -19.07 -4.75
CA MET A 195 -11.73 -18.15 -3.71
C MET A 195 -11.66 -18.84 -2.34
N GLN A 196 -12.68 -19.65 -2.00
CA GLN A 196 -12.68 -20.41 -0.75
C GLN A 196 -11.55 -21.45 -0.71
N ASP A 197 -11.24 -22.09 -1.83
CA ASP A 197 -10.13 -23.03 -1.92
C ASP A 197 -8.79 -22.35 -1.64
N LEU A 198 -8.57 -21.13 -2.18
CA LEU A 198 -7.39 -20.31 -1.88
C LEU A 198 -7.32 -19.92 -0.39
N VAL A 199 -8.45 -19.52 0.21
CA VAL A 199 -8.52 -19.23 1.64
C VAL A 199 -8.17 -20.46 2.48
N ASN A 200 -8.66 -21.65 2.08
CA ASN A 200 -8.37 -22.89 2.76
C ASN A 200 -6.88 -23.27 2.65
N VAL A 201 -6.23 -23.01 1.50
CA VAL A 201 -4.78 -23.19 1.37
C VAL A 201 -4.05 -22.37 2.43
N VAL A 202 -4.35 -21.09 2.56
CA VAL A 202 -3.68 -20.22 3.54
C VAL A 202 -3.97 -20.68 4.97
N ARG A 203 -5.23 -20.97 5.30
CA ARG A 203 -5.63 -21.47 6.63
C ARG A 203 -4.98 -22.81 7.00
N SER A 204 -4.69 -23.67 6.01
CA SER A 204 -4.01 -24.95 6.24
C SER A 204 -2.58 -24.80 6.74
N TYR A 205 -1.97 -23.61 6.61
CA TYR A 205 -0.69 -23.29 7.23
C TYR A 205 -0.81 -22.80 8.68
N GLY A 206 -2.02 -22.81 9.25
CA GLY A 206 -2.28 -22.46 10.65
C GLY A 206 -2.32 -20.95 10.92
N THR A 207 -2.59 -20.15 9.88
CA THR A 207 -2.74 -18.70 9.97
C THR A 207 -4.15 -18.27 9.55
N SER A 208 -4.61 -17.12 10.05
CA SER A 208 -5.78 -16.47 9.50
C SER A 208 -5.47 -15.98 8.08
N ALA A 209 -6.50 -15.88 7.25
CA ALA A 209 -6.37 -15.33 5.90
C ALA A 209 -7.00 -13.93 5.82
N VAL A 210 -6.49 -13.11 4.93
CA VAL A 210 -7.07 -11.83 4.51
C VAL A 210 -7.09 -11.78 3.00
N ILE A 211 -8.13 -11.19 2.42
CA ILE A 211 -8.25 -10.96 0.98
C ILE A 211 -7.86 -9.52 0.71
N PHE A 212 -6.94 -9.31 -0.22
CA PHE A 212 -6.47 -8.00 -0.65
C PHE A 212 -6.79 -7.84 -2.13
N ALA A 213 -7.66 -6.89 -2.47
CA ALA A 213 -8.20 -6.73 -3.82
C ALA A 213 -8.61 -5.28 -4.12
N CYS A 214 -8.64 -4.92 -5.41
CA CYS A 214 -9.16 -3.63 -5.86
C CYS A 214 -10.69 -3.54 -5.67
N PRO A 215 -11.24 -2.31 -5.58
CA PRO A 215 -12.69 -2.10 -5.43
C PRO A 215 -13.52 -2.80 -6.50
N GLU A 216 -13.08 -2.80 -7.75
CA GLU A 216 -13.75 -3.44 -8.89
C GLU A 216 -13.84 -4.96 -8.72
N PHE A 217 -12.77 -5.58 -8.19
CA PHE A 217 -12.80 -7.00 -7.88
C PHE A 217 -13.75 -7.30 -6.72
N VAL A 218 -13.76 -6.44 -5.70
CA VAL A 218 -14.65 -6.59 -4.54
C VAL A 218 -16.11 -6.43 -4.96
N ALA A 219 -16.42 -5.52 -5.89
CA ALA A 219 -17.75 -5.38 -6.49
C ALA A 219 -18.19 -6.67 -7.20
N ALA A 220 -17.31 -7.26 -8.01
CA ALA A 220 -17.58 -8.55 -8.68
C ALA A 220 -17.71 -9.73 -7.70
N MET A 221 -17.18 -9.63 -6.48
CA MET A 221 -17.37 -10.66 -5.43
C MET A 221 -18.73 -10.61 -4.76
N GLY A 222 -19.32 -9.44 -4.63
CA GLY A 222 -20.51 -9.20 -3.80
C GLY A 222 -21.66 -8.56 -4.54
N PRO A 223 -21.64 -7.24 -4.76
CA PRO A 223 -22.79 -6.51 -5.30
C PRO A 223 -23.31 -7.04 -6.62
N ASP A 224 -22.43 -7.37 -7.55
CA ASP A 224 -22.79 -7.87 -8.88
C ASP A 224 -23.34 -9.30 -8.87
N GLN A 225 -23.04 -10.05 -7.81
CA GLN A 225 -23.48 -11.45 -7.66
C GLN A 225 -24.79 -11.60 -6.88
N ILE A 226 -25.25 -10.59 -6.15
CA ILE A 226 -26.49 -10.64 -5.35
C ILE A 226 -27.72 -10.92 -6.19
N GLY A 227 -27.72 -10.46 -7.46
CA GLY A 227 -28.79 -10.72 -8.41
C GLY A 227 -28.96 -12.17 -8.84
N ASP A 228 -27.92 -12.98 -8.75
CA ASP A 228 -27.94 -14.39 -9.16
C ASP A 228 -28.40 -15.30 -8.00
N PRO A 229 -29.48 -16.07 -8.19
CA PRO A 229 -29.97 -17.01 -7.17
C PRO A 229 -28.94 -18.00 -6.65
N SER A 230 -27.97 -18.38 -7.49
CA SER A 230 -26.90 -19.31 -7.13
C SER A 230 -25.96 -18.74 -6.06
N TYR A 231 -25.85 -17.43 -5.96
CA TYR A 231 -24.97 -16.73 -5.04
C TYR A 231 -25.67 -16.22 -3.78
N LYS A 232 -27.01 -16.12 -3.77
CA LYS A 232 -27.79 -15.73 -2.57
C LYS A 232 -27.54 -16.63 -1.38
N ALA A 233 -27.20 -17.89 -1.61
CA ALA A 233 -26.87 -18.85 -0.55
C ALA A 233 -25.47 -18.63 0.07
N VAL A 234 -24.65 -17.75 -0.50
CA VAL A 234 -23.28 -17.46 -0.04
C VAL A 234 -23.27 -16.36 1.03
N TYR A 235 -24.24 -15.45 0.98
CA TYR A 235 -24.32 -14.29 1.87
C TYR A 235 -25.49 -14.42 2.83
N SER A 236 -25.28 -14.01 4.09
CA SER A 236 -26.36 -13.90 5.06
C SER A 236 -27.27 -12.70 4.73
N PRO A 237 -28.54 -12.68 5.22
CA PRO A 237 -29.39 -11.51 5.04
C PRO A 237 -28.75 -10.21 5.56
N LYS A 238 -27.96 -10.30 6.64
CA LYS A 238 -27.25 -9.17 7.20
C LYS A 238 -26.12 -8.70 6.30
N ASP A 239 -25.38 -9.62 5.67
CA ASP A 239 -24.32 -9.25 4.70
C ASP A 239 -24.92 -8.55 3.48
N ILE A 240 -26.11 -9.00 3.03
CA ILE A 240 -26.83 -8.35 1.93
C ILE A 240 -27.27 -6.94 2.30
N GLU A 241 -27.77 -6.74 3.53
CA GLU A 241 -28.13 -5.42 4.05
C GLU A 241 -26.90 -4.52 4.18
N ASP A 242 -25.79 -5.03 4.71
CA ASP A 242 -24.53 -4.29 4.82
C ASP A 242 -24.00 -3.88 3.43
N ILE A 243 -24.08 -4.77 2.43
CA ILE A 243 -23.69 -4.46 1.04
C ILE A 243 -24.62 -3.38 0.45
N ALA A 244 -25.91 -3.46 0.69
CA ALA A 244 -26.88 -2.46 0.21
C ALA A 244 -26.61 -1.06 0.81
N ASN A 245 -26.13 -1.01 2.06
CA ASN A 245 -25.84 0.24 2.76
C ASN A 245 -24.45 0.81 2.42
N THR A 246 -23.45 -0.04 2.21
CA THR A 246 -22.04 0.38 2.03
C THR A 246 -21.53 0.29 0.60
N GLY A 247 -22.25 -0.44 -0.28
CA GLY A 247 -21.84 -0.68 -1.66
C GLY A 247 -20.75 -1.73 -1.85
N TYR A 248 -20.19 -2.28 -0.79
CA TYR A 248 -19.13 -3.31 -0.87
C TYR A 248 -19.19 -4.31 0.28
N ILE A 249 -18.55 -5.47 0.09
CA ILE A 249 -18.42 -6.50 1.12
C ILE A 249 -17.15 -6.30 1.95
N LYS A 250 -17.29 -6.33 3.28
CA LYS A 250 -16.16 -6.26 4.22
C LYS A 250 -15.57 -7.62 4.54
N MET A 251 -16.37 -8.67 4.39
CA MET A 251 -15.97 -10.05 4.74
C MET A 251 -16.49 -11.04 3.68
N PHE A 252 -15.66 -11.97 3.31
CA PHE A 252 -16.04 -13.11 2.47
C PHE A 252 -15.93 -14.40 3.28
N ARG A 253 -17.06 -15.02 3.64
CA ARG A 253 -17.14 -16.26 4.42
C ARG A 253 -16.24 -16.24 5.66
N GLY A 254 -16.30 -15.16 6.46
CA GLY A 254 -15.49 -14.98 7.64
C GLY A 254 -14.02 -14.65 7.39
N THR A 255 -13.66 -14.27 6.17
CA THR A 255 -12.34 -13.75 5.81
C THR A 255 -12.45 -12.27 5.54
N PRO A 256 -11.72 -11.40 6.27
CA PRO A 256 -11.77 -9.97 6.05
C PRO A 256 -11.20 -9.60 4.67
N ILE A 257 -11.80 -8.59 4.07
CA ILE A 257 -11.36 -8.02 2.79
C ILE A 257 -10.76 -6.65 3.08
N ILE A 258 -9.56 -6.43 2.57
CA ILE A 258 -8.87 -5.13 2.57
C ILE A 258 -8.86 -4.64 1.13
N GLN A 259 -9.48 -3.49 0.90
CA GLN A 259 -9.46 -2.87 -0.42
C GLN A 259 -8.12 -2.19 -0.66
N MET A 260 -7.55 -2.40 -1.84
CA MET A 260 -6.42 -1.61 -2.32
C MET A 260 -6.91 -0.21 -2.66
N PRO A 261 -6.20 0.85 -2.28
CA PRO A 261 -6.48 2.17 -2.81
C PRO A 261 -6.30 2.13 -4.34
N GLN A 262 -7.25 2.74 -5.04
CA GLN A 262 -7.23 2.81 -6.50
C GLN A 262 -7.23 4.28 -6.91
N SER A 263 -6.34 4.63 -7.82
CA SER A 263 -6.24 5.97 -8.38
C SER A 263 -6.25 5.91 -9.90
N PHE A 264 -6.89 6.90 -10.55
CA PHE A 264 -6.77 7.09 -11.99
C PHE A 264 -5.45 7.79 -12.29
N ILE A 265 -4.81 7.40 -13.38
CA ILE A 265 -3.54 7.97 -13.83
C ILE A 265 -3.69 8.78 -15.11
N ASP A 266 -4.91 8.89 -15.62
CA ASP A 266 -5.25 9.68 -16.80
C ASP A 266 -6.46 10.57 -16.56
N GLU A 267 -6.58 11.63 -17.34
CA GLU A 267 -7.68 12.60 -17.24
C GLU A 267 -9.03 12.06 -17.73
N ASN A 268 -9.03 10.96 -18.49
CA ASN A 268 -10.23 10.34 -19.01
C ASN A 268 -10.87 9.32 -18.08
N ASN A 269 -10.24 9.01 -16.94
CA ASN A 269 -10.62 7.97 -16.00
C ASN A 269 -10.70 6.55 -16.62
N ASP A 270 -9.86 6.29 -17.63
CA ASP A 270 -9.82 5.02 -18.34
C ASP A 270 -8.71 4.09 -17.80
N LYS A 271 -7.66 4.69 -17.21
CA LYS A 271 -6.48 3.96 -16.74
C LYS A 271 -6.32 4.09 -15.23
N THR A 272 -6.11 2.95 -14.61
CA THR A 272 -5.94 2.83 -13.16
C THR A 272 -4.51 2.46 -12.78
N ALA A 273 -4.07 2.86 -11.61
CA ALA A 273 -2.75 2.53 -11.09
C ALA A 273 -2.62 1.04 -10.77
N MET A 274 -3.68 0.45 -10.18
CA MET A 274 -3.68 -0.95 -9.79
C MET A 274 -4.43 -1.79 -10.82
N ASN A 275 -3.98 -3.06 -11.01
CA ASN A 275 -4.67 -4.00 -11.88
C ASN A 275 -5.90 -4.60 -11.17
N PRO A 276 -7.13 -4.30 -11.64
CA PRO A 276 -8.34 -4.72 -10.97
C PRO A 276 -8.68 -6.21 -11.17
N GLN A 277 -8.01 -6.92 -12.07
CA GLN A 277 -8.28 -8.33 -12.35
C GLN A 277 -7.86 -9.26 -11.22
N TYR A 278 -6.98 -8.82 -10.32
CA TYR A 278 -6.34 -9.69 -9.34
C TYR A 278 -6.84 -9.47 -7.92
N ALA A 279 -7.06 -10.58 -7.23
CA ALA A 279 -7.24 -10.61 -5.78
C ALA A 279 -6.20 -11.55 -5.15
N PHE A 280 -5.69 -11.16 -4.01
CA PHE A 280 -4.65 -11.88 -3.29
C PHE A 280 -5.20 -12.37 -1.96
N VAL A 281 -4.98 -13.65 -1.65
CA VAL A 281 -5.29 -14.22 -0.35
C VAL A 281 -3.98 -14.38 0.42
N LEU A 282 -3.82 -13.57 1.46
CA LEU A 282 -2.58 -13.43 2.21
C LEU A 282 -2.76 -13.90 3.65
N PRO A 283 -1.72 -14.43 4.31
CA PRO A 283 -1.80 -14.80 5.71
C PRO A 283 -1.84 -13.56 6.60
N ALA A 284 -2.83 -13.50 7.49
CA ALA A 284 -2.91 -12.52 8.55
C ALA A 284 -2.29 -13.09 9.82
N GLY A 285 -1.20 -12.50 10.26
CA GLY A 285 -0.45 -12.97 11.42
C GLY A 285 0.62 -14.03 11.10
N GLY A 286 1.47 -14.30 12.05
CA GLY A 286 2.62 -15.19 11.87
C GLY A 286 3.74 -14.56 11.02
N GLU A 287 4.33 -15.34 10.13
CA GLU A 287 5.36 -14.84 9.22
C GLU A 287 4.69 -14.15 8.01
N LYS A 288 4.88 -12.85 7.92
CA LYS A 288 4.30 -12.01 6.87
C LYS A 288 5.00 -12.30 5.54
N VAL A 289 4.21 -12.55 4.50
CA VAL A 289 4.71 -12.96 3.17
C VAL A 289 5.29 -11.80 2.40
N VAL A 290 4.66 -10.65 2.49
CA VAL A 290 5.09 -9.44 1.79
C VAL A 290 6.11 -8.70 2.65
N LYS A 291 7.23 -8.30 2.05
CA LYS A 291 8.28 -7.50 2.69
C LYS A 291 8.41 -6.20 1.94
N VAL A 292 8.26 -5.10 2.66
CA VAL A 292 8.35 -3.75 2.12
C VAL A 292 9.53 -3.04 2.78
N VAL A 293 10.30 -2.35 1.99
CA VAL A 293 11.46 -1.56 2.42
C VAL A 293 11.25 -0.13 2.01
N LEU A 294 11.45 0.78 2.96
CA LEU A 294 11.57 2.21 2.75
C LEU A 294 13.00 2.59 3.15
N GLU A 295 13.80 3.07 2.20
CA GLU A 295 15.22 3.38 2.41
C GLU A 295 15.44 4.88 2.41
N GLY A 296 16.02 5.37 3.49
CA GLY A 296 16.40 6.77 3.67
C GLY A 296 15.22 7.72 3.84
N PRO A 297 15.52 9.00 4.09
CA PRO A 297 14.52 10.05 4.08
C PRO A 297 14.05 10.34 2.66
N THR A 298 12.86 10.91 2.53
CA THR A 298 12.38 11.54 1.30
C THR A 298 13.36 12.65 0.90
N GLN A 299 13.69 12.75 -0.36
CA GLN A 299 14.62 13.76 -0.86
C GLN A 299 13.85 14.72 -1.75
N MET A 300 14.06 16.01 -1.54
CA MET A 300 13.46 17.07 -2.35
C MET A 300 14.54 18.02 -2.81
N TRP A 301 14.40 18.52 -4.03
CA TRP A 301 15.19 19.62 -4.55
C TRP A 301 14.39 20.44 -5.55
N MET A 302 14.80 21.65 -5.73
CA MET A 302 14.18 22.60 -6.64
C MET A 302 15.15 22.99 -7.75
N ARG A 303 14.59 23.25 -8.92
CA ARG A 303 15.29 23.74 -10.08
C ARG A 303 14.52 24.91 -10.69
N ASP A 304 15.21 26.02 -10.92
CA ASP A 304 14.64 27.14 -11.68
C ASP A 304 14.66 26.82 -13.17
N ASN A 305 13.54 26.96 -13.83
CA ASN A 305 13.38 26.79 -15.25
C ASN A 305 13.66 28.09 -16.00
N ARG A 306 13.89 28.01 -17.34
CA ARG A 306 14.17 29.17 -18.18
C ARG A 306 12.99 30.12 -18.35
N ASP A 307 11.78 29.66 -18.15
CA ASP A 307 10.50 30.37 -18.20
C ASP A 307 10.10 31.02 -16.88
N GLN A 308 10.99 31.02 -15.91
CA GLN A 308 10.78 31.52 -14.54
C GLN A 308 9.86 30.66 -13.67
N SER A 309 9.38 29.54 -14.17
CA SER A 309 8.73 28.54 -13.33
C SER A 309 9.74 27.77 -12.47
N MET A 310 9.27 27.19 -11.38
CA MET A 310 10.08 26.38 -10.48
C MET A 310 9.65 24.93 -10.57
N GLU A 311 10.60 24.02 -10.75
CA GLU A 311 10.39 22.60 -10.73
C GLU A 311 10.78 22.04 -9.37
N ILE A 312 9.84 21.43 -8.66
CA ILE A 312 10.08 20.70 -7.41
C ILE A 312 10.13 19.22 -7.73
N ASN A 313 11.22 18.58 -7.35
CA ASN A 313 11.44 17.16 -7.48
C ASN A 313 11.43 16.50 -6.11
N ALA A 314 10.65 15.46 -5.94
CA ALA A 314 10.62 14.67 -4.72
C ALA A 314 10.79 13.18 -5.05
N TYR A 315 11.61 12.45 -4.30
CA TYR A 315 11.72 11.01 -4.43
C TYR A 315 11.98 10.33 -3.09
N LYS A 316 11.54 9.08 -2.99
CA LYS A 316 11.85 8.16 -1.90
C LYS A 316 12.29 6.82 -2.47
N LYS A 317 13.22 6.16 -1.81
CA LYS A 317 13.62 4.81 -2.21
C LYS A 317 12.72 3.80 -1.52
N MET A 318 12.12 2.92 -2.31
CA MET A 318 11.23 1.88 -1.82
C MET A 318 11.38 0.60 -2.63
N GLY A 319 10.93 -0.51 -2.04
CA GLY A 319 10.91 -1.79 -2.72
C GLY A 319 10.01 -2.78 -2.01
N ALA A 320 9.45 -3.71 -2.76
CA ALA A 320 8.61 -4.78 -2.24
C ALA A 320 9.08 -6.14 -2.76
N ALA A 321 9.02 -7.16 -1.92
CA ALA A 321 9.36 -8.53 -2.29
C ALA A 321 8.48 -9.54 -1.56
N ILE A 322 8.36 -10.74 -2.14
CA ILE A 322 7.59 -11.84 -1.59
C ILE A 322 8.52 -12.90 -1.01
N LEU A 323 8.28 -13.23 0.26
CA LEU A 323 9.11 -14.14 1.03
C LEU A 323 9.03 -15.61 0.58
N THR A 324 7.85 -16.07 0.21
CA THR A 324 7.57 -17.48 -0.09
C THR A 324 6.41 -17.59 -1.08
N TYR A 325 6.35 -18.73 -1.77
CA TYR A 325 5.34 -18.99 -2.79
C TYR A 325 4.25 -20.01 -2.37
N HIS A 326 4.25 -20.46 -1.11
CA HIS A 326 3.42 -21.59 -0.71
C HIS A 326 2.21 -21.25 0.16
N ASN A 327 2.29 -20.23 1.01
CA ASN A 327 1.27 -19.92 2.02
C ASN A 327 0.41 -18.70 1.67
N TRP A 328 0.22 -18.41 0.42
CA TRP A 328 -0.66 -17.35 -0.08
C TRP A 328 -1.29 -17.80 -1.39
N GLY A 329 -2.31 -17.11 -1.84
CA GLY A 329 -3.04 -17.46 -3.06
C GLY A 329 -3.34 -16.22 -3.91
N ILE A 330 -3.53 -16.45 -5.20
CA ILE A 330 -3.89 -15.42 -6.17
C ILE A 330 -5.04 -15.90 -7.04
N TYR A 331 -6.03 -15.03 -7.21
CA TYR A 331 -7.16 -15.22 -8.10
C TYR A 331 -7.13 -14.19 -9.21
N LYS A 332 -7.26 -14.63 -10.46
CA LYS A 332 -7.41 -13.76 -11.62
C LYS A 332 -8.82 -13.87 -12.18
N ASN A 333 -9.56 -12.77 -12.22
CA ASN A 333 -10.87 -12.70 -12.85
C ASN A 333 -10.77 -11.99 -14.20
N LYS A 334 -10.95 -12.73 -15.28
CA LYS A 334 -10.85 -12.21 -16.65
C LYS A 334 -12.08 -11.44 -17.12
N SER A 335 -13.21 -11.50 -16.39
CA SER A 335 -14.39 -10.69 -16.73
C SER A 335 -14.20 -9.21 -16.47
N ILE A 336 -13.27 -8.89 -15.55
CA ILE A 336 -12.92 -7.51 -15.25
C ILE A 336 -11.94 -7.03 -16.32
N SER A 337 -12.21 -5.88 -16.91
CA SER A 337 -11.29 -5.28 -17.88
C SER A 337 -9.97 -4.91 -17.23
N ASP A 338 -8.86 -5.18 -17.91
CA ASP A 338 -7.55 -4.70 -17.46
C ASP A 338 -7.41 -3.22 -17.83
N THR A 339 -7.60 -2.37 -16.86
CA THR A 339 -7.43 -0.91 -16.99
C THR A 339 -6.08 -0.46 -16.46
N SER A 340 -5.24 -1.39 -15.97
CA SER A 340 -3.98 -1.02 -15.37
C SER A 340 -2.99 -0.45 -16.39
N ALA A 341 -2.34 0.62 -16.00
CA ALA A 341 -1.21 1.17 -16.74
C ALA A 341 -0.03 1.38 -15.79
N SER A 342 1.15 1.63 -16.34
CA SER A 342 2.31 1.92 -15.49
C SER A 342 2.08 3.23 -14.73
N LEU A 343 2.20 3.18 -13.42
CA LEU A 343 2.19 4.39 -12.58
C LEU A 343 3.38 5.30 -12.93
N TYR A 344 4.47 4.70 -13.44
CA TYR A 344 5.67 5.42 -13.82
C TYR A 344 5.66 5.66 -15.32
N SER A 345 5.53 6.93 -15.73
CA SER A 345 5.81 7.34 -17.12
C SER A 345 7.31 7.43 -17.33
N PHE A 346 7.82 6.72 -18.31
CA PHE A 346 9.19 6.87 -18.79
C PHE A 346 9.23 7.77 -19.99
#